data_1f4c3f001530a52c6ae92d7e527b2308
#
_entry.id   1f4c3f001530a52c6ae92d7e527b2308
#
_cell.length_a   1.000
_cell.length_b   1.000
_cell.length_c   1.000
_cell.angle_alpha   90.00
_cell.angle_beta   90.00
_cell.angle_gamma   90.00
#
_symmetry.space_group_name_H-M   'P 1'
#
loop_
_entity.id
_entity.type
_entity.pdbx_description
1 polymer ?
#
loop_
_entity_poly.entity_id
_entity_poly.type
_entity_poly.pdbx_seq_one_letter_code
_entity_poly.pdbx_strand_id
1 'polypeptide(L)'
;MVHQPATLEQAKQLGLLEEEFNKICDILGREPNFTEISIYSVMWSEHCSYKNSIVWLKTLPKSGSKMLAEAGEENAGLVDIGDGLACCFKIESHNHPSAIEPYQGAATGVGGINRDIFSMGARPIAQLNSLRFGNIATDRTQWLVKGVVKGIGDYGNAFGIPTVGGEVYFDDCYEQNNLVNAMSVGIVGVGKSISAGAGPAGNPVYIFGSATGKDGIHGAAFASKDMSEDSISDLPSVQVGDPFWEKLILEASMEIIETGAVVGMQDMGAAGITDRKSVV
;
A
#
# COMPACT_ATOMS: atom_id res chain seq x y z
N MET A 1 -8.04 8.70 -30.30
CA MET A 1 -7.22 7.47 -30.36
C MET A 1 -8.12 6.34 -30.83
N VAL A 2 -7.68 5.52 -31.79
CA VAL A 2 -8.46 4.37 -32.25
C VAL A 2 -8.49 3.36 -31.08
N HIS A 3 -9.67 2.96 -30.65
CA HIS A 3 -9.86 1.92 -29.65
C HIS A 3 -9.39 0.59 -30.25
N GLN A 4 -8.22 0.11 -29.83
CA GLN A 4 -7.73 -1.21 -30.22
C GLN A 4 -8.09 -2.19 -29.10
N PRO A 5 -8.94 -3.19 -29.36
CA PRO A 5 -9.31 -4.18 -28.38
C PRO A 5 -8.09 -4.97 -27.89
N ALA A 6 -8.07 -5.28 -26.60
CA ALA A 6 -7.09 -6.18 -26.01
C ALA A 6 -7.55 -7.65 -26.19
N THR A 7 -6.59 -8.55 -26.27
CA THR A 7 -6.87 -9.97 -26.41
C THR A 7 -6.93 -10.68 -25.05
N LEU A 8 -7.62 -11.82 -25.01
CA LEU A 8 -7.62 -12.71 -23.84
C LEU A 8 -6.20 -13.14 -23.43
N GLU A 9 -5.31 -13.32 -24.42
CA GLU A 9 -3.92 -13.71 -24.14
C GLU A 9 -3.16 -12.58 -23.41
N GLN A 10 -3.34 -11.34 -23.83
CA GLN A 10 -2.80 -10.17 -23.12
C GLN A 10 -3.37 -10.06 -21.71
N ALA A 11 -4.66 -10.32 -21.52
CA ALA A 11 -5.26 -10.32 -20.19
C ALA A 11 -4.65 -11.41 -19.29
N LYS A 12 -4.44 -12.62 -19.81
CA LYS A 12 -3.78 -13.72 -19.09
C LYS A 12 -2.31 -13.39 -18.74
N GLN A 13 -1.58 -12.72 -19.62
CA GLN A 13 -0.22 -12.23 -19.34
C GLN A 13 -0.19 -11.22 -18.18
N LEU A 14 -1.25 -10.43 -18.03
CA LEU A 14 -1.43 -9.50 -16.92
C LEU A 14 -1.99 -10.16 -15.63
N GLY A 15 -2.20 -11.47 -15.61
CA GLY A 15 -2.68 -12.21 -14.45
C GLY A 15 -4.20 -12.28 -14.29
N LEU A 16 -4.97 -11.83 -15.29
CA LEU A 16 -6.42 -11.98 -15.32
C LEU A 16 -6.81 -13.39 -15.77
N LEU A 17 -7.82 -13.96 -15.14
CA LEU A 17 -8.44 -15.21 -15.56
C LEU A 17 -9.38 -14.97 -16.77
N GLU A 18 -9.66 -16.01 -17.54
CA GLU A 18 -10.59 -15.93 -18.66
C GLU A 18 -12.00 -15.50 -18.23
N GLU A 19 -12.46 -16.01 -17.09
CA GLU A 19 -13.74 -15.61 -16.49
C GLU A 19 -13.77 -14.12 -16.12
N GLU A 20 -12.64 -13.60 -15.61
CA GLU A 20 -12.49 -12.18 -15.29
C GLU A 20 -12.51 -11.33 -16.55
N PHE A 21 -11.80 -11.74 -17.61
CA PHE A 21 -11.83 -11.03 -18.90
C PHE A 21 -13.25 -10.97 -19.48
N ASN A 22 -13.97 -12.09 -19.49
CA ASN A 22 -15.35 -12.13 -19.96
C ASN A 22 -16.25 -11.19 -19.14
N LYS A 23 -16.11 -11.19 -17.81
CA LYS A 23 -16.84 -10.29 -16.92
C LYS A 23 -16.53 -8.81 -17.19
N ILE A 24 -15.27 -8.48 -17.51
CA ILE A 24 -14.89 -7.12 -17.92
C ILE A 24 -15.62 -6.71 -19.21
N CYS A 25 -15.66 -7.60 -20.20
CA CYS A 25 -16.39 -7.36 -21.44
C CYS A 25 -17.89 -7.11 -21.17
N ASP A 26 -18.49 -7.89 -20.29
CA ASP A 26 -19.90 -7.72 -19.90
C ASP A 26 -20.14 -6.38 -19.19
N ILE A 27 -19.27 -5.98 -18.26
CA ILE A 27 -19.37 -4.70 -17.55
C ILE A 27 -19.27 -3.51 -18.53
N LEU A 28 -18.31 -3.58 -19.46
CA LEU A 28 -18.07 -2.50 -20.41
C LEU A 28 -19.06 -2.51 -21.60
N GLY A 29 -19.77 -3.62 -21.84
CA GLY A 29 -20.60 -3.83 -23.01
C GLY A 29 -19.80 -3.87 -24.33
N ARG A 30 -18.49 -4.11 -24.24
CA ARG A 30 -17.55 -4.18 -25.37
C ARG A 30 -16.25 -4.84 -24.94
N GLU A 31 -15.39 -5.19 -25.89
CA GLU A 31 -14.02 -5.59 -25.57
C GLU A 31 -13.22 -4.42 -24.97
N PRO A 32 -12.47 -4.66 -23.89
CA PRO A 32 -11.60 -3.65 -23.26
C PRO A 32 -10.39 -3.33 -24.15
N ASN A 33 -9.80 -2.17 -24.02
CA ASN A 33 -8.47 -1.88 -24.55
C ASN A 33 -7.37 -2.31 -23.57
N PHE A 34 -6.10 -2.21 -24.00
CA PHE A 34 -4.96 -2.63 -23.19
C PHE A 34 -4.86 -1.87 -21.86
N THR A 35 -5.13 -0.57 -21.85
CA THR A 35 -5.11 0.24 -20.62
C THR A 35 -6.18 -0.23 -19.65
N GLU A 36 -7.37 -0.52 -20.14
CA GLU A 36 -8.49 -0.98 -19.31
C GLU A 36 -8.18 -2.34 -18.67
N ILE A 37 -7.70 -3.33 -19.44
CA ILE A 37 -7.30 -4.62 -18.85
C ILE A 37 -6.13 -4.48 -17.85
N SER A 38 -5.23 -3.54 -18.08
CA SER A 38 -4.13 -3.25 -17.13
C SER A 38 -4.68 -2.70 -15.81
N ILE A 39 -5.65 -1.79 -15.86
CA ILE A 39 -6.33 -1.26 -14.67
C ILE A 39 -7.07 -2.40 -13.92
N TYR A 40 -7.88 -3.18 -14.63
CA TYR A 40 -8.60 -4.31 -14.04
C TYR A 40 -7.64 -5.35 -13.43
N SER A 41 -6.52 -5.66 -14.09
CA SER A 41 -5.51 -6.59 -13.59
C SER A 41 -4.98 -6.16 -12.21
N VAL A 42 -4.68 -4.88 -12.03
CA VAL A 42 -4.20 -4.34 -10.76
C VAL A 42 -5.31 -4.30 -9.72
N MET A 43 -6.47 -3.73 -10.08
CA MET A 43 -7.59 -3.57 -9.16
C MET A 43 -8.22 -4.89 -8.69
N TRP A 44 -8.21 -5.91 -9.56
CA TRP A 44 -8.72 -7.26 -9.26
C TRP A 44 -7.65 -8.25 -8.81
N SER A 45 -6.42 -7.78 -8.60
CA SER A 45 -5.38 -8.61 -7.95
C SER A 45 -5.76 -8.95 -6.51
N GLU A 46 -5.21 -10.02 -5.96
CA GLU A 46 -5.41 -10.36 -4.53
C GLU A 46 -4.96 -9.22 -3.63
N HIS A 47 -3.88 -8.53 -4.01
CA HIS A 47 -3.32 -7.40 -3.26
C HIS A 47 -4.33 -6.24 -3.07
N CYS A 48 -5.06 -5.86 -4.13
CA CYS A 48 -6.00 -4.74 -4.07
C CYS A 48 -7.42 -5.16 -3.68
N SER A 49 -7.90 -6.32 -4.15
CA SER A 49 -9.30 -6.72 -4.00
C SER A 49 -9.57 -7.72 -2.90
N TYR A 50 -8.52 -8.37 -2.37
CA TYR A 50 -8.65 -9.48 -1.42
C TYR A 50 -9.57 -10.60 -1.93
N LYS A 51 -9.59 -10.84 -3.25
CA LYS A 51 -10.59 -11.69 -3.92
C LYS A 51 -10.68 -13.11 -3.35
N ASN A 52 -9.58 -13.64 -2.81
CA ASN A 52 -9.54 -14.96 -2.18
C ASN A 52 -9.67 -14.88 -0.66
N SER A 53 -9.06 -13.88 -0.02
CA SER A 53 -9.03 -13.75 1.45
C SER A 53 -10.24 -13.04 2.04
N ILE A 54 -11.05 -12.33 1.23
CA ILE A 54 -12.20 -11.54 1.68
C ILE A 54 -13.22 -12.33 2.50
N VAL A 55 -13.38 -13.63 2.20
CA VAL A 55 -14.29 -14.52 2.95
C VAL A 55 -13.88 -14.66 4.41
N TRP A 56 -12.58 -14.68 4.68
CA TRP A 56 -12.02 -14.76 6.02
C TRP A 56 -12.02 -13.39 6.71
N LEU A 57 -11.66 -12.32 5.99
CA LEU A 57 -11.71 -10.96 6.51
C LEU A 57 -13.11 -10.56 6.98
N LYS A 58 -14.15 -11.05 6.32
CA LYS A 58 -15.56 -10.83 6.72
C LYS A 58 -15.93 -11.49 8.05
N THR A 59 -15.16 -12.46 8.54
CA THR A 59 -15.40 -13.10 9.84
C THR A 59 -14.82 -12.32 11.02
N LEU A 60 -13.92 -11.38 10.76
CA LEU A 60 -13.32 -10.57 11.81
C LEU A 60 -14.32 -9.53 12.36
N PRO A 61 -14.22 -9.16 13.64
CA PRO A 61 -15.02 -8.08 14.21
C PRO A 61 -14.83 -6.76 13.44
N LYS A 62 -15.92 -6.08 13.11
CA LYS A 62 -15.91 -4.86 12.29
C LYS A 62 -16.44 -3.64 13.03
N SER A 63 -16.86 -3.80 14.26
CA SER A 63 -17.44 -2.72 15.06
C SER A 63 -16.92 -2.76 16.49
N GLY A 64 -16.86 -1.61 17.11
CA GLY A 64 -16.46 -1.43 18.51
C GLY A 64 -16.79 -0.03 18.98
N SER A 65 -17.06 0.15 20.27
CA SER A 65 -17.47 1.44 20.85
C SER A 65 -16.41 2.55 20.75
N LYS A 66 -15.19 2.20 20.47
CA LYS A 66 -14.05 3.13 20.30
C LYS A 66 -13.66 3.36 18.84
N MET A 67 -14.24 2.62 17.91
CA MET A 67 -13.97 2.81 16.49
C MET A 67 -14.64 4.10 16.00
N LEU A 68 -13.88 4.91 15.28
CA LEU A 68 -14.33 6.18 14.68
C LEU A 68 -14.50 6.08 13.16
N ALA A 69 -14.03 4.99 12.55
CA ALA A 69 -14.25 4.63 11.16
C ALA A 69 -14.56 3.13 11.07
N GLU A 70 -15.46 2.75 10.16
CA GLU A 70 -15.78 1.35 9.93
C GLU A 70 -14.63 0.63 9.20
N ALA A 71 -14.58 -0.69 9.34
CA ALA A 71 -13.54 -1.50 8.68
C ALA A 71 -13.65 -1.39 7.14
N GLY A 72 -12.62 -0.85 6.51
CA GLY A 72 -12.54 -0.63 5.07
C GLY A 72 -13.17 0.68 4.58
N GLU A 73 -13.63 1.53 5.46
CA GLU A 73 -14.16 2.86 5.14
C GLU A 73 -13.04 3.84 4.77
N GLU A 74 -11.95 3.84 5.53
CA GLU A 74 -10.83 4.75 5.37
C GLU A 74 -9.50 4.00 5.06
N ASN A 75 -8.44 4.74 4.77
CA ASN A 75 -7.11 4.19 4.46
C ASN A 75 -6.50 3.45 5.64
N ALA A 76 -6.80 3.88 6.87
CA ALA A 76 -6.27 3.31 8.10
C ALA A 76 -7.38 3.17 9.16
N GLY A 77 -7.15 2.35 10.16
CA GLY A 77 -8.01 2.25 11.33
C GLY A 77 -7.96 3.52 12.17
N LEU A 78 -9.09 3.92 12.72
CA LEU A 78 -9.22 5.12 13.56
C LEU A 78 -9.95 4.77 14.85
N VAL A 79 -9.31 4.99 15.99
CA VAL A 79 -9.81 4.60 17.31
C VAL A 79 -9.70 5.76 18.29
N ASP A 80 -10.78 6.05 19.00
CA ASP A 80 -10.79 7.03 20.10
C ASP A 80 -9.94 6.53 21.28
N ILE A 81 -8.92 7.29 21.64
CA ILE A 81 -8.02 7.00 22.77
C ILE A 81 -8.27 7.89 23.98
N GLY A 82 -9.31 8.71 23.95
CA GLY A 82 -9.64 9.67 25.01
C GLY A 82 -9.05 11.06 24.78
N ASP A 83 -9.38 11.99 25.65
CA ASP A 83 -8.90 13.39 25.66
C ASP A 83 -9.10 14.14 24.33
N GLY A 84 -10.10 13.74 23.53
CA GLY A 84 -10.38 14.32 22.22
C GLY A 84 -9.37 13.91 21.14
N LEU A 85 -8.57 12.88 21.39
CA LEU A 85 -7.58 12.34 20.46
C LEU A 85 -8.02 10.99 19.89
N ALA A 86 -7.62 10.75 18.65
CA ALA A 86 -7.75 9.48 17.96
C ALA A 86 -6.38 8.94 17.55
N CYS A 87 -6.23 7.64 17.72
CA CYS A 87 -5.11 6.87 17.16
C CYS A 87 -5.48 6.40 15.76
N CYS A 88 -4.69 6.81 14.78
CA CYS A 88 -4.75 6.33 13.41
C CYS A 88 -3.63 5.32 13.21
N PHE A 89 -3.94 4.12 12.70
CA PHE A 89 -2.95 3.07 12.54
C PHE A 89 -3.26 2.15 11.36
N LYS A 90 -2.22 1.66 10.74
CA LYS A 90 -2.30 0.64 9.68
C LYS A 90 -1.09 -0.26 9.71
N ILE A 91 -1.28 -1.52 9.37
CA ILE A 91 -0.23 -2.48 9.07
C ILE A 91 -0.47 -3.02 7.66
N GLU A 92 0.58 -3.06 6.85
CA GLU A 92 0.49 -3.55 5.48
C GLU A 92 1.74 -4.35 5.12
N SER A 93 1.55 -5.38 4.28
CA SER A 93 2.64 -6.24 3.83
C SER A 93 3.42 -5.62 2.68
N HIS A 94 4.75 -5.77 2.72
CA HIS A 94 5.66 -5.43 1.63
C HIS A 94 6.65 -6.58 1.38
N ASN A 95 6.12 -7.80 1.25
CA ASN A 95 6.85 -9.06 1.29
C ASN A 95 7.67 -9.31 0.02
N HIS A 96 7.02 -9.40 -1.14
CA HIS A 96 7.65 -9.74 -2.41
C HIS A 96 8.77 -8.76 -2.80
N PRO A 97 8.56 -7.43 -2.75
CA PRO A 97 9.65 -6.49 -3.00
C PRO A 97 10.84 -6.70 -2.06
N SER A 98 10.57 -6.97 -0.78
CA SER A 98 11.63 -7.21 0.21
C SER A 98 12.36 -8.53 0.04
N ALA A 99 11.76 -9.54 -0.61
CA ALA A 99 12.41 -10.80 -0.91
C ALA A 99 13.41 -10.69 -2.07
N ILE A 100 13.24 -9.72 -2.96
CA ILE A 100 14.10 -9.47 -4.13
C ILE A 100 15.12 -8.38 -3.82
N GLU A 101 14.70 -7.26 -3.27
CA GLU A 101 15.52 -6.12 -2.89
C GLU A 101 15.16 -5.69 -1.46
N PRO A 102 15.75 -6.32 -0.44
CA PRO A 102 15.32 -6.18 0.94
C PRO A 102 15.44 -4.75 1.47
N TYR A 103 16.44 -3.98 1.01
CA TYR A 103 16.60 -2.60 1.45
C TYR A 103 15.49 -1.71 0.88
N GLN A 104 15.33 -1.66 -0.43
CA GLN A 104 14.31 -0.81 -1.06
C GLN A 104 12.89 -1.31 -0.77
N GLY A 105 12.68 -2.62 -0.80
CA GLY A 105 11.40 -3.23 -0.50
C GLY A 105 10.90 -2.87 0.90
N ALA A 106 11.74 -2.95 1.91
CA ALA A 106 11.36 -2.57 3.27
C ALA A 106 11.24 -1.05 3.45
N ALA A 107 12.14 -0.27 2.83
CA ALA A 107 12.10 1.19 2.86
C ALA A 107 10.78 1.73 2.28
N THR A 108 10.38 1.25 1.12
CA THR A 108 9.10 1.67 0.50
C THR A 108 7.87 1.17 1.26
N GLY A 109 7.98 0.02 1.94
CA GLY A 109 6.94 -0.42 2.87
C GLY A 109 6.71 0.58 4.00
N VAL A 110 7.79 1.11 4.59
CA VAL A 110 7.71 2.17 5.61
C VAL A 110 7.12 3.45 5.03
N GLY A 111 7.54 3.86 3.83
CA GLY A 111 6.97 5.04 3.15
C GLY A 111 5.47 4.88 2.91
N GLY A 112 5.05 3.79 2.28
CA GLY A 112 3.65 3.52 1.98
C GLY A 112 2.76 3.59 3.21
N ILE A 113 3.17 2.93 4.30
CA ILE A 113 2.35 2.91 5.52
C ILE A 113 2.24 4.28 6.20
N ASN A 114 3.28 5.12 6.12
CA ASN A 114 3.22 6.48 6.63
C ASN A 114 2.29 7.37 5.81
N ARG A 115 2.26 7.20 4.47
CA ARG A 115 1.34 7.95 3.59
C ARG A 115 -0.12 7.68 3.93
N ASP A 116 -0.50 6.46 4.20
CA ASP A 116 -1.86 6.12 4.64
C ASP A 116 -2.26 6.87 5.92
N ILE A 117 -1.32 7.07 6.84
CA ILE A 117 -1.58 7.76 8.10
C ILE A 117 -1.74 9.27 7.88
N PHE A 118 -0.78 9.91 7.20
CA PHE A 118 -0.84 11.37 7.08
C PHE A 118 -1.86 11.84 6.02
N SER A 119 -2.23 11.02 5.04
CA SER A 119 -3.33 11.33 4.13
C SER A 119 -4.68 11.42 4.83
N MET A 120 -4.83 10.81 6.00
CA MET A 120 -5.98 10.98 6.88
C MET A 120 -5.88 12.18 7.84
N GLY A 121 -4.87 13.03 7.70
CA GLY A 121 -4.63 14.16 8.60
C GLY A 121 -4.04 13.77 9.96
N ALA A 122 -3.64 12.52 10.15
CA ALA A 122 -2.97 12.07 11.36
C ALA A 122 -1.44 12.24 11.21
N ARG A 123 -0.80 12.78 12.24
CA ARG A 123 0.67 12.87 12.25
C ARG A 123 1.27 11.54 12.68
N PRO A 124 2.05 10.86 11.82
CA PRO A 124 2.77 9.66 12.21
C PRO A 124 3.75 9.95 13.35
N ILE A 125 3.78 9.08 14.36
CA ILE A 125 4.61 9.27 15.56
C ILE A 125 5.44 8.03 15.93
N ALA A 126 5.05 6.85 15.44
CA ALA A 126 5.71 5.60 15.81
C ALA A 126 5.55 4.55 14.72
N GLN A 127 6.53 3.65 14.63
CA GLN A 127 6.49 2.46 13.79
C GLN A 127 6.64 1.21 14.64
N LEU A 128 5.91 0.15 14.25
CA LEU A 128 5.96 -1.17 14.84
C LEU A 128 5.86 -2.19 13.71
N ASN A 129 6.94 -2.90 13.41
CA ASN A 129 6.96 -3.81 12.28
C ASN A 129 6.82 -5.27 12.75
N SER A 130 6.18 -6.11 11.95
CA SER A 130 6.09 -7.55 12.17
C SER A 130 6.85 -8.26 11.05
N LEU A 131 7.99 -8.87 11.41
CA LEU A 131 8.94 -9.44 10.48
C LEU A 131 9.03 -10.96 10.64
N ARG A 132 9.10 -11.68 9.52
CA ARG A 132 9.28 -13.14 9.49
C ARG A 132 10.36 -13.49 8.49
N PHE A 133 11.28 -14.33 8.89
CA PHE A 133 12.40 -14.77 8.07
C PHE A 133 12.61 -16.28 8.22
N GLY A 134 13.27 -16.87 7.24
CA GLY A 134 13.73 -18.26 7.29
C GLY A 134 14.83 -18.51 8.33
N ASN A 135 15.56 -19.59 8.17
CA ASN A 135 16.63 -19.97 9.09
C ASN A 135 17.76 -18.94 9.10
N ILE A 136 18.01 -18.33 10.26
CA ILE A 136 19.03 -17.29 10.43
C ILE A 136 20.46 -17.79 10.14
N ALA A 137 20.70 -19.09 10.13
CA ALA A 137 22.01 -19.66 9.82
C ALA A 137 22.33 -19.62 8.31
N THR A 138 21.36 -19.36 7.44
CA THR A 138 21.59 -19.26 5.99
C THR A 138 22.07 -17.88 5.59
N ASP A 139 23.00 -17.82 4.62
CA ASP A 139 23.53 -16.56 4.08
C ASP A 139 22.40 -15.70 3.48
N ARG A 140 21.41 -16.32 2.84
CA ARG A 140 20.26 -15.64 2.27
C ARG A 140 19.43 -14.93 3.34
N THR A 141 19.08 -15.63 4.42
CA THR A 141 18.31 -15.02 5.51
C THR A 141 19.08 -13.88 6.18
N GLN A 142 20.38 -14.03 6.39
CA GLN A 142 21.22 -12.97 6.94
C GLN A 142 21.22 -11.73 6.03
N TRP A 143 21.33 -11.92 4.72
CA TRP A 143 21.26 -10.84 3.74
C TRP A 143 19.88 -10.14 3.76
N LEU A 144 18.80 -10.90 3.80
CA LEU A 144 17.42 -10.37 3.91
C LEU A 144 17.25 -9.54 5.17
N VAL A 145 17.60 -10.08 6.33
CA VAL A 145 17.50 -9.39 7.64
C VAL A 145 18.29 -8.09 7.62
N LYS A 146 19.55 -8.14 7.16
CA LYS A 146 20.41 -6.95 7.08
C LYS A 146 19.82 -5.86 6.19
N GLY A 147 19.33 -6.22 5.01
CA GLY A 147 18.72 -5.29 4.08
C GLY A 147 17.43 -4.69 4.60
N VAL A 148 16.51 -5.53 5.09
CA VAL A 148 15.21 -5.11 5.64
C VAL A 148 15.40 -4.16 6.83
N VAL A 149 16.20 -4.56 7.83
CA VAL A 149 16.42 -3.73 9.02
C VAL A 149 17.07 -2.40 8.67
N LYS A 150 18.02 -2.41 7.72
CA LYS A 150 18.66 -1.17 7.25
C LYS A 150 17.67 -0.28 6.51
N GLY A 151 16.84 -0.84 5.62
CA GLY A 151 15.83 -0.09 4.87
C GLY A 151 14.81 0.58 5.80
N ILE A 152 14.29 -0.15 6.78
CA ILE A 152 13.37 0.39 7.81
C ILE A 152 14.06 1.51 8.59
N GLY A 153 15.29 1.26 9.07
CA GLY A 153 16.01 2.22 9.89
C GLY A 153 16.37 3.50 9.16
N ASP A 154 16.92 3.40 7.96
CA ASP A 154 17.33 4.57 7.17
C ASP A 154 16.11 5.42 6.78
N TYR A 155 15.01 4.77 6.38
CA TYR A 155 13.78 5.49 6.04
C TYR A 155 13.18 6.20 7.25
N GLY A 156 13.05 5.49 8.37
CA GLY A 156 12.55 6.06 9.62
C GLY A 156 13.41 7.22 10.13
N ASN A 157 14.73 7.12 10.04
CA ASN A 157 15.66 8.18 10.41
C ASN A 157 15.50 9.43 9.53
N ALA A 158 15.42 9.27 8.21
CA ALA A 158 15.28 10.39 7.29
C ALA A 158 13.89 11.03 7.39
N PHE A 159 12.86 10.23 7.61
CA PHE A 159 11.48 10.68 7.80
C PHE A 159 11.24 11.28 9.20
N GLY A 160 12.02 10.89 10.19
CA GLY A 160 11.97 11.40 11.56
C GLY A 160 10.95 10.68 12.45
N ILE A 161 10.65 9.41 12.18
CA ILE A 161 9.70 8.60 12.97
C ILE A 161 10.43 7.37 13.54
N PRO A 162 10.43 7.18 14.87
CA PRO A 162 11.12 6.07 15.50
C PRO A 162 10.36 4.75 15.34
N THR A 163 11.09 3.65 15.17
CA THR A 163 10.57 2.31 15.42
C THR A 163 10.65 2.04 16.93
N VAL A 164 9.48 1.95 17.57
CA VAL A 164 9.38 1.85 19.04
C VAL A 164 9.09 0.44 19.52
N GLY A 165 8.77 -0.48 18.62
CA GLY A 165 8.44 -1.86 18.95
C GLY A 165 8.25 -2.70 17.68
N GLY A 166 7.64 -3.86 17.86
CA GLY A 166 7.40 -4.82 16.80
C GLY A 166 7.81 -6.21 17.21
N GLU A 167 7.92 -7.10 16.24
CA GLU A 167 8.29 -8.48 16.47
C GLU A 167 9.12 -9.05 15.31
N VAL A 168 9.99 -9.97 15.60
CA VAL A 168 10.78 -10.70 14.61
C VAL A 168 10.75 -12.19 14.95
N TYR A 169 10.40 -13.02 13.97
CA TYR A 169 10.41 -14.47 14.12
C TYR A 169 11.21 -15.13 13.01
N PHE A 170 11.78 -16.28 13.31
CA PHE A 170 12.52 -17.11 12.38
C PHE A 170 11.91 -18.50 12.36
N ASP A 171 11.53 -18.98 11.17
CA ASP A 171 11.00 -20.30 10.95
C ASP A 171 11.28 -20.74 9.51
N ASP A 172 11.62 -22.00 9.30
CA ASP A 172 11.97 -22.54 7.98
C ASP A 172 10.84 -22.36 6.94
N CYS A 173 9.58 -22.23 7.37
CA CYS A 173 8.47 -21.96 6.46
C CYS A 173 8.58 -20.62 5.71
N TYR A 174 9.38 -19.66 6.21
CA TYR A 174 9.62 -18.37 5.57
C TYR A 174 10.90 -18.31 4.72
N GLU A 175 11.57 -19.44 4.48
CA GLU A 175 12.83 -19.51 3.73
C GLU A 175 12.67 -18.99 2.29
N GLN A 176 11.55 -19.29 1.64
CA GLN A 176 11.27 -18.90 0.26
C GLN A 176 10.62 -17.51 0.15
N ASN A 177 9.88 -17.10 1.16
CA ASN A 177 9.12 -15.85 1.15
C ASN A 177 9.07 -15.24 2.55
N ASN A 178 10.01 -14.34 2.83
CA ASN A 178 10.02 -13.56 4.06
C ASN A 178 8.82 -12.62 4.14
N LEU A 179 8.34 -12.35 5.36
CA LEU A 179 7.27 -11.38 5.57
C LEU A 179 7.83 -10.09 6.16
N VAL A 180 7.50 -8.99 5.51
CA VAL A 180 7.77 -7.63 6.01
C VAL A 180 6.43 -6.92 6.10
N ASN A 181 5.91 -6.80 7.31
CA ASN A 181 4.68 -6.07 7.57
C ASN A 181 5.06 -4.77 8.28
N ALA A 182 4.95 -3.66 7.54
CA ALA A 182 5.22 -2.33 8.08
C ALA A 182 3.97 -1.79 8.77
N MET A 183 4.14 -1.27 9.98
CA MET A 183 3.06 -0.66 10.74
C MET A 183 3.45 0.77 11.12
N SER A 184 2.52 1.70 10.93
CA SER A 184 2.64 3.09 11.40
C SER A 184 1.45 3.46 12.27
N VAL A 185 1.73 4.31 13.24
CA VAL A 185 0.76 4.87 14.18
C VAL A 185 0.89 6.39 14.16
N GLY A 186 -0.24 7.05 14.05
CA GLY A 186 -0.33 8.51 14.10
C GLY A 186 -1.42 8.99 15.04
N ILE A 187 -1.42 10.29 15.32
CA ILE A 187 -2.41 10.94 16.19
C ILE A 187 -3.13 12.04 15.41
N VAL A 188 -4.45 12.12 15.61
CA VAL A 188 -5.29 13.18 15.06
C VAL A 188 -6.37 13.55 16.09
N GLY A 189 -6.88 14.76 16.06
CA GLY A 189 -8.04 15.14 16.87
C GLY A 189 -9.31 14.42 16.42
N VAL A 190 -10.15 14.00 17.36
CA VAL A 190 -11.47 13.40 17.04
C VAL A 190 -12.26 14.36 16.16
N GLY A 191 -12.77 13.87 15.03
CA GLY A 191 -13.51 14.65 14.05
C GLY A 191 -12.66 15.57 13.16
N LYS A 192 -11.32 15.47 13.21
CA LYS A 192 -10.38 16.21 12.35
C LYS A 192 -9.71 15.34 11.29
N SER A 193 -10.04 14.07 11.21
CA SER A 193 -9.56 13.19 10.16
C SER A 193 -10.11 13.60 8.79
N ILE A 194 -9.29 13.44 7.75
CA ILE A 194 -9.66 13.70 6.37
C ILE A 194 -10.03 12.36 5.72
N SER A 195 -11.16 12.33 5.01
CA SER A 195 -11.57 11.17 4.21
C SER A 195 -10.91 11.20 2.83
N ALA A 196 -10.84 10.04 2.19
CA ALA A 196 -10.34 9.90 0.82
C ALA A 196 -11.34 10.37 -0.26
N GLY A 197 -12.54 10.84 0.11
CA GLY A 197 -13.58 11.24 -0.84
C GLY A 197 -13.26 12.56 -1.56
N ALA A 198 -13.40 12.57 -2.90
CA ALA A 198 -13.15 13.77 -3.71
C ALA A 198 -14.17 14.91 -3.53
N GLY A 199 -15.25 14.66 -2.76
CA GLY A 199 -16.34 15.63 -2.59
C GLY A 199 -17.22 15.79 -3.84
N PRO A 200 -17.98 16.88 -3.94
CA PRO A 200 -18.92 17.08 -5.06
C PRO A 200 -18.19 17.29 -6.38
N ALA A 201 -18.88 16.94 -7.48
CA ALA A 201 -18.39 17.17 -8.83
C ALA A 201 -18.05 18.65 -9.07
N GLY A 202 -16.91 18.89 -9.69
CA GLY A 202 -16.39 20.25 -9.96
C GLY A 202 -15.23 20.66 -9.05
N ASN A 203 -14.93 19.90 -8.01
CA ASN A 203 -13.73 20.14 -7.21
C ASN A 203 -12.47 19.89 -8.06
N PRO A 204 -11.44 20.74 -7.95
CA PRO A 204 -10.16 20.47 -8.59
C PRO A 204 -9.44 19.32 -7.87
N VAL A 205 -8.80 18.46 -8.66
CA VAL A 205 -7.96 17.36 -8.17
C VAL A 205 -6.50 17.70 -8.46
N TYR A 206 -5.67 17.62 -7.45
CA TYR A 206 -4.23 17.86 -7.56
C TYR A 206 -3.46 16.61 -7.21
N ILE A 207 -2.41 16.33 -7.99
CA ILE A 207 -1.41 15.30 -7.70
C ILE A 207 -0.12 16.02 -7.32
N PHE A 208 0.47 15.67 -6.21
CA PHE A 208 1.75 16.22 -5.76
C PHE A 208 2.62 15.10 -5.17
N GLY A 209 3.93 15.26 -5.30
CA GLY A 209 4.91 14.27 -4.87
C GLY A 209 6.16 14.28 -5.73
N SER A 210 6.97 13.24 -5.61
CA SER A 210 8.15 13.05 -6.44
C SER A 210 7.80 12.82 -7.90
N ALA A 211 8.77 13.06 -8.81
CA ALA A 211 8.60 12.79 -10.22
C ALA A 211 8.33 11.28 -10.44
N THR A 212 7.32 10.99 -11.24
CA THR A 212 6.95 9.61 -11.56
C THR A 212 7.99 8.98 -12.49
N GLY A 213 8.56 7.85 -12.07
CA GLY A 213 9.45 7.00 -12.86
C GLY A 213 8.74 5.78 -13.44
N LYS A 214 9.53 4.80 -13.86
CA LYS A 214 9.04 3.49 -14.31
C LYS A 214 9.15 2.41 -13.23
N ASP A 215 9.77 2.74 -12.10
CA ASP A 215 9.94 1.83 -10.98
C ASP A 215 8.59 1.54 -10.33
N GLY A 216 8.36 0.28 -9.97
CA GLY A 216 7.12 -0.15 -9.35
C GLY A 216 5.95 -0.36 -10.31
N ILE A 217 6.13 -0.25 -11.64
CA ILE A 217 5.10 -0.60 -12.61
C ILE A 217 4.71 -2.07 -12.43
N HIS A 218 3.39 -2.33 -12.32
CA HIS A 218 2.82 -3.65 -12.02
C HIS A 218 3.20 -4.24 -10.66
N GLY A 219 3.70 -3.45 -9.71
CA GLY A 219 4.09 -3.92 -8.38
C GLY A 219 2.98 -4.67 -7.64
N ALA A 220 1.72 -4.23 -7.73
CA ALA A 220 0.59 -4.92 -7.12
C ALA A 220 0.30 -6.30 -7.78
N ALA A 221 0.43 -6.40 -9.09
CA ALA A 221 0.29 -7.66 -9.80
C ALA A 221 1.45 -8.60 -9.46
N PHE A 222 2.68 -8.08 -9.37
CA PHE A 222 3.86 -8.81 -8.90
C PHE A 222 3.66 -9.34 -7.47
N ALA A 223 3.17 -8.52 -6.55
CA ALA A 223 2.90 -8.91 -5.17
C ALA A 223 1.82 -10.00 -5.02
N SER A 224 1.09 -10.30 -6.08
CA SER A 224 0.05 -11.35 -6.12
C SER A 224 0.49 -12.64 -6.81
N LYS A 225 1.73 -12.73 -7.29
CA LYS A 225 2.30 -13.92 -7.93
C LYS A 225 2.99 -14.83 -6.92
N ASP A 226 3.12 -16.11 -7.28
CA ASP A 226 4.01 -17.02 -6.55
C ASP A 226 5.48 -16.65 -6.79
N MET A 227 6.28 -16.71 -5.74
CA MET A 227 7.73 -16.46 -5.82
C MET A 227 8.44 -17.68 -6.41
N SER A 228 9.37 -17.44 -7.33
CA SER A 228 10.23 -18.45 -7.95
C SER A 228 11.66 -17.94 -8.11
N GLU A 229 12.59 -18.79 -8.53
CA GLU A 229 13.97 -18.39 -8.82
C GLU A 229 14.04 -17.33 -9.94
N ASP A 230 13.06 -17.33 -10.85
CA ASP A 230 12.97 -16.37 -11.95
C ASP A 230 12.44 -14.99 -11.51
N SER A 231 11.98 -14.87 -10.27
CA SER A 231 11.42 -13.60 -9.74
C SER A 231 12.44 -12.45 -9.66
N ILE A 232 13.73 -12.72 -9.81
CA ILE A 232 14.78 -11.69 -9.97
C ILE A 232 14.53 -10.83 -11.21
N SER A 233 13.89 -11.37 -12.24
CA SER A 233 13.52 -10.61 -13.44
C SER A 233 12.46 -9.53 -13.17
N ASP A 234 11.73 -9.64 -12.06
CA ASP A 234 10.71 -8.68 -11.61
C ASP A 234 11.31 -7.49 -10.81
N LEU A 235 12.64 -7.41 -10.67
CA LEU A 235 13.33 -6.30 -9.96
C LEU A 235 12.84 -4.90 -10.39
N PRO A 236 12.52 -4.59 -11.66
CA PRO A 236 11.96 -3.30 -12.05
C PRO A 236 10.59 -2.99 -11.43
N SER A 237 9.89 -3.98 -10.88
CA SER A 237 8.62 -3.81 -10.16
C SER A 237 8.81 -3.33 -8.71
N VAL A 238 10.04 -3.31 -8.21
CA VAL A 238 10.37 -2.79 -6.89
C VAL A 238 10.50 -1.27 -6.97
N GLN A 239 9.76 -0.58 -6.11
CA GLN A 239 9.82 0.88 -6.01
C GLN A 239 11.10 1.33 -5.29
N VAL A 240 11.58 2.52 -5.62
CA VAL A 240 12.66 3.21 -4.90
C VAL A 240 12.02 4.28 -4.02
N GLY A 241 12.19 4.14 -2.71
CA GLY A 241 11.67 5.11 -1.74
C GLY A 241 12.54 6.36 -1.62
N ASP A 242 11.90 7.52 -1.50
CA ASP A 242 12.57 8.80 -1.22
C ASP A 242 12.04 9.43 0.08
N PRO A 243 12.64 9.08 1.22
CA PRO A 243 12.16 9.55 2.52
C PRO A 243 12.31 11.07 2.71
N PHE A 244 13.23 11.70 2.00
CA PHE A 244 13.41 13.16 2.08
C PHE A 244 12.21 13.90 1.46
N TRP A 245 11.86 13.55 0.24
CA TRP A 245 10.69 14.14 -0.42
C TRP A 245 9.39 13.78 0.30
N GLU A 246 9.26 12.55 0.76
CA GLU A 246 8.07 12.16 1.52
C GLU A 246 7.93 12.91 2.84
N LYS A 247 9.04 13.21 3.51
CA LYS A 247 9.02 14.08 4.69
C LYS A 247 8.51 15.49 4.36
N LEU A 248 8.94 16.07 3.25
CA LEU A 248 8.45 17.38 2.80
C LEU A 248 6.95 17.31 2.46
N ILE A 249 6.50 16.24 1.83
CA ILE A 249 5.09 16.01 1.51
C ILE A 249 4.27 15.89 2.80
N LEU A 250 4.75 15.17 3.81
CA LEU A 250 4.09 15.07 5.11
C LEU A 250 3.85 16.48 5.69
N GLU A 251 4.90 17.30 5.82
CA GLU A 251 4.76 18.62 6.45
C GLU A 251 3.82 19.51 5.63
N ALA A 252 3.97 19.55 4.31
CA ALA A 252 3.07 20.31 3.43
C ALA A 252 1.63 19.81 3.51
N SER A 253 1.41 18.50 3.61
CA SER A 253 0.07 17.92 3.77
C SER A 253 -0.58 18.33 5.08
N MET A 254 0.17 18.28 6.17
CA MET A 254 -0.34 18.70 7.48
C MET A 254 -0.71 20.20 7.49
N GLU A 255 0.14 21.05 6.92
CA GLU A 255 -0.12 22.49 6.82
C GLU A 255 -1.36 22.81 5.96
N ILE A 256 -1.48 22.17 4.78
CA ILE A 256 -2.62 22.45 3.89
C ILE A 256 -3.94 21.93 4.49
N ILE A 257 -3.92 20.81 5.19
CA ILE A 257 -5.10 20.28 5.90
C ILE A 257 -5.56 21.26 6.97
N GLU A 258 -4.66 21.88 7.72
CA GLU A 258 -4.99 22.86 8.76
C GLU A 258 -5.70 24.11 8.20
N THR A 259 -5.51 24.43 6.92
CA THR A 259 -6.22 25.55 6.28
C THR A 259 -7.72 25.31 6.13
N GLY A 260 -8.18 24.05 6.22
CA GLY A 260 -9.57 23.65 5.95
C GLY A 260 -9.95 23.69 4.47
N ALA A 261 -9.01 23.91 3.55
CA ALA A 261 -9.26 23.95 2.11
C ALA A 261 -9.32 22.53 1.47
N VAL A 262 -8.81 21.53 2.16
CA VAL A 262 -8.77 20.15 1.68
C VAL A 262 -10.11 19.46 1.99
N VAL A 263 -10.81 19.01 0.94
CA VAL A 263 -12.06 18.26 1.06
C VAL A 263 -11.80 16.78 1.26
N GLY A 264 -10.76 16.26 0.60
CA GLY A 264 -10.32 14.87 0.73
C GLY A 264 -8.88 14.72 0.30
N MET A 265 -8.21 13.70 0.80
CA MET A 265 -6.82 13.36 0.47
C MET A 265 -6.68 11.84 0.40
N GLN A 266 -5.93 11.37 -0.58
CA GLN A 266 -5.64 9.97 -0.80
C GLN A 266 -4.18 9.83 -1.21
N ASP A 267 -3.50 8.85 -0.64
CA ASP A 267 -2.20 8.46 -1.19
C ASP A 267 -2.40 7.66 -2.49
N MET A 268 -1.39 7.63 -3.32
CA MET A 268 -1.37 6.80 -4.51
C MET A 268 -0.74 5.44 -4.14
N GLY A 269 -1.58 4.55 -3.62
CA GLY A 269 -1.17 3.21 -3.21
C GLY A 269 -0.86 2.27 -4.38
N ALA A 270 -1.03 0.97 -4.18
CA ALA A 270 -0.61 -0.08 -5.12
C ALA A 270 -1.23 0.02 -6.53
N ALA A 271 -2.43 0.56 -6.65
CA ALA A 271 -3.11 0.79 -7.93
C ALA A 271 -2.89 2.21 -8.48
N GLY A 272 -2.04 3.02 -7.87
CA GLY A 272 -1.73 4.38 -8.28
C GLY A 272 -2.99 5.26 -8.33
N ILE A 273 -3.15 6.01 -9.45
CA ILE A 273 -4.29 6.92 -9.67
C ILE A 273 -5.65 6.20 -9.68
N THR A 274 -5.65 4.89 -9.93
CA THR A 274 -6.87 4.08 -9.98
C THR A 274 -7.19 3.42 -8.64
N ASP A 275 -6.47 3.75 -7.59
CA ASP A 275 -6.71 3.19 -6.27
C ASP A 275 -8.10 3.55 -5.75
N ARG A 276 -8.67 2.66 -4.98
CA ARG A 276 -10.11 2.44 -4.82
C ARG A 276 -10.98 3.62 -4.41
N LYS A 277 -10.42 4.70 -3.90
CA LYS A 277 -11.22 5.87 -3.50
C LYS A 277 -10.94 7.13 -4.32
N SER A 278 -9.97 7.09 -5.20
CA SER A 278 -9.70 8.22 -6.10
C SER A 278 -10.67 8.28 -7.28
N VAL A 279 -11.55 7.30 -7.42
CA VAL A 279 -12.52 7.21 -8.53
C VAL A 279 -13.92 7.05 -7.97
N VAL A 280 -14.53 8.14 -7.64
CA VAL A 280 -15.98 8.24 -7.47
C VAL A 280 -16.53 9.31 -8.41
#